data_54b1def84caeb400912febb2798e43ae
#
_entry.id   54b1def84caeb400912febb2798e43ae
#
_cell.length_a   1.000
_cell.length_b   1.000
_cell.length_c   1.000
_cell.angle_alpha   90.00
_cell.angle_beta   90.00
_cell.angle_gamma   90.00
#
_symmetry.space_group_name_H-M   'P 1'
#
loop_
_entity.id
_entity.type
_entity.pdbx_description
1 polymer ?
#
loop_
_entity_poly.entity_id
_entity_poly.type
_entity_poly.pdbx_seq_one_letter_code
_entity_poly.pdbx_strand_id
1 'polypeptide(L)'
;IQPTSFKHTGLFPEQAVNWDFVSNLIQNAGRPISVLNLFAYTGGATLACARAGASVCHVDASKGMTQWARENAALSGLSDRPIRWIVDDCEKFVAREIRRNRRYDAIIMDPPSYGRGPGGEIWKLEDCIYDLVQLCAGVLTEQPLFFLINSYTTGLSPSVMGYILGSVVRKRFGGTVTFDEIGLPVAQSGLALPCGSTAIWQAE
;
A
#
# COMPACT_ATOMS: atom_id res chain seq x y z
N ILE A 1 -15.45 -11.41 -4.89
CA ILE A 1 -14.47 -12.52 -4.74
C ILE A 1 -14.72 -13.51 -5.85
N GLN A 2 -13.68 -13.86 -6.61
CA GLN A 2 -13.73 -14.93 -7.60
C GLN A 2 -12.35 -15.60 -7.70
N PRO A 3 -12.29 -16.93 -7.90
CA PRO A 3 -11.02 -17.62 -8.10
C PRO A 3 -10.32 -17.11 -9.36
N THR A 4 -9.01 -16.84 -9.26
CA THR A 4 -8.18 -16.47 -10.40
C THR A 4 -7.26 -17.61 -10.79
N SER A 5 -6.73 -17.58 -12.01
CA SER A 5 -5.72 -18.54 -12.48
C SER A 5 -4.42 -18.53 -11.65
N PHE A 6 -4.18 -17.45 -10.87
CA PHE A 6 -3.02 -17.27 -10.01
C PHE A 6 -3.25 -17.78 -8.57
N LYS A 7 -4.28 -18.58 -8.31
CA LYS A 7 -4.63 -19.11 -6.99
C LYS A 7 -5.01 -18.04 -5.95
N HIS A 8 -5.33 -16.81 -6.37
CA HIS A 8 -5.82 -15.75 -5.52
C HIS A 8 -7.33 -15.57 -5.68
N THR A 9 -8.00 -15.10 -4.64
CA THR A 9 -9.47 -14.94 -4.60
C THR A 9 -9.93 -13.50 -4.83
N GLY A 10 -9.00 -12.59 -5.04
CA GLY A 10 -9.29 -11.17 -5.27
C GLY A 10 -9.34 -10.33 -3.99
N LEU A 11 -9.18 -10.94 -2.81
CA LEU A 11 -9.15 -10.24 -1.53
C LEU A 11 -8.17 -10.92 -0.58
N PHE A 12 -7.48 -10.10 0.20
CA PHE A 12 -6.60 -10.48 1.30
C PHE A 12 -7.23 -9.97 2.61
N PRO A 13 -8.08 -10.77 3.27
CA PRO A 13 -8.90 -10.31 4.40
C PRO A 13 -8.08 -9.93 5.64
N GLU A 14 -6.89 -10.45 5.80
CA GLU A 14 -5.94 -10.07 6.86
C GLU A 14 -5.52 -8.60 6.80
N GLN A 15 -5.65 -7.98 5.63
CA GLN A 15 -5.37 -6.55 5.44
C GLN A 15 -6.44 -5.63 6.06
N ALA A 16 -7.56 -6.18 6.55
CA ALA A 16 -8.63 -5.38 7.14
C ALA A 16 -8.13 -4.51 8.30
N VAL A 17 -7.22 -5.03 9.12
CA VAL A 17 -6.62 -4.25 10.23
C VAL A 17 -5.89 -3.00 9.74
N ASN A 18 -5.20 -3.11 8.61
CA ASN A 18 -4.52 -1.99 7.99
C ASN A 18 -5.50 -1.00 7.36
N TRP A 19 -6.56 -1.51 6.71
CA TRP A 19 -7.60 -0.63 6.13
C TRP A 19 -8.34 0.17 7.20
N ASP A 20 -8.67 -0.44 8.32
CA ASP A 20 -9.30 0.24 9.45
C ASP A 20 -8.36 1.29 10.05
N PHE A 21 -7.09 0.92 10.24
CA PHE A 21 -6.09 1.82 10.78
C PHE A 21 -5.91 3.08 9.90
N VAL A 22 -5.65 2.92 8.59
CA VAL A 22 -5.45 4.06 7.69
C VAL A 22 -6.73 4.88 7.49
N SER A 23 -7.90 4.23 7.52
CA SER A 23 -9.19 4.94 7.46
C SER A 23 -9.38 5.86 8.67
N ASN A 24 -9.04 5.40 9.86
CA ASN A 24 -9.09 6.22 11.08
C ASN A 24 -8.13 7.41 11.00
N LEU A 25 -6.91 7.21 10.52
CA LEU A 25 -5.95 8.31 10.34
C LEU A 25 -6.48 9.36 9.35
N ILE A 26 -7.03 8.94 8.21
CA ILE A 26 -7.58 9.83 7.20
C ILE A 26 -8.75 10.64 7.76
N GLN A 27 -9.69 9.99 8.44
CA GLN A 27 -10.88 10.63 9.03
C GLN A 27 -10.53 11.68 10.10
N ASN A 28 -9.48 11.41 10.87
CA ASN A 28 -9.04 12.27 11.98
C ASN A 28 -7.99 13.31 11.57
N ALA A 29 -7.56 13.35 10.32
CA ALA A 29 -6.49 14.25 9.85
C ALA A 29 -6.85 15.73 9.89
N GLY A 30 -8.15 16.10 9.92
CA GLY A 30 -8.63 17.47 9.94
C GLY A 30 -8.35 18.27 8.66
N ARG A 31 -7.85 17.62 7.60
CA ARG A 31 -7.52 18.22 6.30
C ARG A 31 -7.74 17.22 5.15
N PRO A 32 -7.86 17.69 3.90
CA PRO A 32 -7.89 16.79 2.75
C PRO A 32 -6.60 15.96 2.67
N ILE A 33 -6.75 14.66 2.41
CA ILE A 33 -5.64 13.71 2.31
C ILE A 33 -5.59 13.14 0.89
N SER A 34 -4.38 13.09 0.33
CA SER A 34 -4.06 12.42 -0.92
C SER A 34 -3.23 11.16 -0.64
N VAL A 35 -3.69 10.02 -1.12
CA VAL A 35 -3.06 8.71 -0.90
C VAL A 35 -2.52 8.16 -2.21
N LEU A 36 -1.27 7.71 -2.23
CA LEU A 36 -0.69 6.92 -3.30
C LEU A 36 -0.72 5.43 -2.88
N ASN A 37 -1.49 4.61 -3.59
CA ASN A 37 -1.55 3.17 -3.39
C ASN A 37 -0.84 2.47 -4.56
N LEU A 38 0.29 1.83 -4.27
CA LEU A 38 1.16 1.12 -5.21
C LEU A 38 0.97 -0.38 -5.08
N PHE A 39 1.10 -1.12 -6.21
CA PHE A 39 0.79 -2.55 -6.28
C PHE A 39 -0.63 -2.83 -5.78
N ALA A 40 -1.56 -1.98 -6.23
CA ALA A 40 -2.83 -1.77 -5.58
C ALA A 40 -3.87 -2.87 -5.85
N TYR A 41 -3.54 -3.85 -6.70
CA TYR A 41 -4.30 -5.07 -6.97
C TYR A 41 -5.79 -4.78 -7.26
N THR A 42 -6.72 -5.48 -6.60
CA THR A 42 -8.17 -5.33 -6.77
C THR A 42 -8.78 -4.15 -6.01
N GLY A 43 -7.94 -3.33 -5.35
CA GLY A 43 -8.32 -2.05 -4.79
C GLY A 43 -8.82 -2.03 -3.35
N GLY A 44 -8.63 -3.08 -2.55
CA GLY A 44 -9.11 -3.09 -1.17
C GLY A 44 -8.70 -1.85 -0.36
N ALA A 45 -7.40 -1.56 -0.30
CA ALA A 45 -6.87 -0.38 0.38
C ALA A 45 -7.32 0.94 -0.29
N THR A 46 -7.39 0.97 -1.63
CA THR A 46 -7.89 2.13 -2.39
C THR A 46 -9.31 2.49 -1.97
N LEU A 47 -10.20 1.49 -1.89
CA LEU A 47 -11.60 1.70 -1.55
C LEU A 47 -11.76 2.11 -0.08
N ALA A 48 -10.98 1.54 0.82
CA ALA A 48 -10.96 1.93 2.24
C ALA A 48 -10.58 3.41 2.40
N CYS A 49 -9.48 3.84 1.78
CA CYS A 49 -9.04 5.24 1.80
C CYS A 49 -10.07 6.20 1.16
N ALA A 50 -10.64 5.82 0.00
CA ALA A 50 -11.65 6.65 -0.68
C ALA A 50 -12.95 6.77 0.13
N ARG A 51 -13.37 5.69 0.81
CA ARG A 51 -14.52 5.70 1.73
C ARG A 51 -14.25 6.61 2.93
N ALA A 52 -13.02 6.62 3.43
CA ALA A 52 -12.59 7.49 4.54
C ALA A 52 -12.49 8.98 4.14
N GLY A 53 -12.60 9.32 2.85
CA GLY A 53 -12.63 10.70 2.35
C GLY A 53 -11.36 11.15 1.63
N ALA A 54 -10.37 10.29 1.43
CA ALA A 54 -9.16 10.64 0.71
C ALA A 54 -9.35 10.68 -0.81
N SER A 55 -8.52 11.51 -1.47
CA SER A 55 -8.24 11.36 -2.90
C SER A 55 -7.18 10.26 -3.07
N VAL A 56 -7.41 9.30 -3.96
CA VAL A 56 -6.51 8.14 -4.10
C VAL A 56 -5.94 8.04 -5.51
N CYS A 57 -4.64 7.84 -5.62
CA CYS A 57 -3.99 7.41 -6.84
C CYS A 57 -3.70 5.90 -6.73
N HIS A 58 -4.47 5.10 -7.45
CA HIS A 58 -4.34 3.64 -7.55
C HIS A 58 -3.41 3.30 -8.69
N VAL A 59 -2.31 2.60 -8.41
CA VAL A 59 -1.32 2.21 -9.40
C VAL A 59 -1.08 0.70 -9.34
N ASP A 60 -1.29 0.05 -10.47
CA ASP A 60 -1.00 -1.39 -10.65
C ASP A 60 -0.52 -1.64 -12.08
N ALA A 61 0.43 -2.54 -12.27
CA ALA A 61 0.95 -2.87 -13.60
C ALA A 61 -0.05 -3.69 -14.44
N SER A 62 -1.00 -4.37 -13.80
CA SER A 62 -2.00 -5.20 -14.46
C SER A 62 -3.24 -4.39 -14.84
N LYS A 63 -3.49 -4.27 -16.15
CA LYS A 63 -4.72 -3.66 -16.68
C LYS A 63 -5.97 -4.39 -16.17
N GLY A 64 -5.93 -5.72 -16.09
CA GLY A 64 -7.05 -6.53 -15.61
C GLY A 64 -7.37 -6.27 -14.14
N MET A 65 -6.35 -6.17 -13.29
CA MET A 65 -6.54 -5.86 -11.85
C MET A 65 -7.06 -4.44 -11.65
N THR A 66 -6.52 -3.46 -12.36
CA THR A 66 -7.02 -2.08 -12.30
C THR A 66 -8.48 -1.97 -12.77
N GLN A 67 -8.87 -2.73 -13.81
CA GLN A 67 -10.26 -2.77 -14.25
C GLN A 67 -11.16 -3.41 -13.19
N TRP A 68 -10.75 -4.51 -12.60
CA TRP A 68 -11.48 -5.16 -11.51
C TRP A 68 -11.61 -4.25 -10.28
N ALA A 69 -10.56 -3.50 -9.95
CA ALA A 69 -10.62 -2.50 -8.87
C ALA A 69 -11.66 -1.40 -9.14
N ARG A 70 -11.81 -0.94 -10.39
CA ARG A 70 -12.88 0.01 -10.78
C ARG A 70 -14.28 -0.60 -10.62
N GLU A 71 -14.44 -1.85 -10.99
CA GLU A 71 -15.72 -2.58 -10.82
C GLU A 71 -16.06 -2.72 -9.33
N ASN A 72 -15.06 -3.06 -8.49
CA ASN A 72 -15.22 -3.09 -7.05
C ASN A 72 -15.60 -1.73 -6.47
N ALA A 73 -15.03 -0.63 -6.97
CA ALA A 73 -15.41 0.71 -6.55
C ALA A 73 -16.88 1.01 -6.90
N ALA A 74 -17.32 0.64 -8.09
CA ALA A 74 -18.71 0.82 -8.50
C ALA A 74 -19.68 -0.01 -7.63
N LEU A 75 -19.37 -1.30 -7.41
CA LEU A 75 -20.15 -2.18 -6.55
C LEU A 75 -20.20 -1.73 -5.08
N SER A 76 -19.19 -0.98 -4.64
CA SER A 76 -19.09 -0.42 -3.28
C SER A 76 -19.72 0.98 -3.15
N GLY A 77 -20.35 1.51 -4.20
CA GLY A 77 -20.94 2.86 -4.22
C GLY A 77 -19.91 3.98 -4.15
N LEU A 78 -18.71 3.77 -4.69
CA LEU A 78 -17.59 4.72 -4.64
C LEU A 78 -17.19 5.25 -6.03
N SER A 79 -18.06 5.11 -7.04
CA SER A 79 -17.79 5.56 -8.41
C SER A 79 -17.47 7.05 -8.51
N ASP A 80 -18.10 7.87 -7.67
CA ASP A 80 -17.96 9.34 -7.68
C ASP A 80 -16.79 9.82 -6.80
N ARG A 81 -16.08 8.91 -6.15
CA ARG A 81 -14.94 9.29 -5.33
C ARG A 81 -13.73 9.67 -6.19
N PRO A 82 -12.88 10.60 -5.73
CA PRO A 82 -11.71 11.06 -6.48
C PRO A 82 -10.61 10.01 -6.51
N ILE A 83 -10.80 8.97 -7.32
CA ILE A 83 -9.82 7.89 -7.52
C ILE A 83 -9.23 8.01 -8.92
N ARG A 84 -7.91 8.17 -8.98
CA ARG A 84 -7.14 8.16 -10.21
C ARG A 84 -6.59 6.76 -10.47
N TRP A 85 -7.06 6.12 -11.53
CA TRP A 85 -6.69 4.76 -11.91
C TRP A 85 -5.54 4.75 -12.91
N ILE A 86 -4.43 4.13 -12.56
CA ILE A 86 -3.21 4.10 -13.35
C ILE A 86 -2.79 2.65 -13.60
N VAL A 87 -2.58 2.31 -14.87
CA VAL A 87 -1.95 1.05 -15.28
C VAL A 87 -0.51 1.36 -15.64
N ASP A 88 0.43 1.02 -14.77
CA ASP A 88 1.84 1.36 -14.94
C ASP A 88 2.73 0.57 -13.98
N ASP A 89 4.02 0.49 -14.31
CA ASP A 89 5.06 0.08 -13.39
C ASP A 89 5.20 1.10 -12.25
N CYS A 90 5.19 0.61 -11.00
CA CYS A 90 5.14 1.47 -9.82
C CYS A 90 6.38 2.36 -9.66
N GLU A 91 7.59 1.83 -9.87
CA GLU A 91 8.82 2.62 -9.77
C GLU A 91 8.88 3.70 -10.85
N LYS A 92 8.58 3.33 -12.10
CA LYS A 92 8.54 4.27 -13.22
C LYS A 92 7.49 5.35 -13.01
N PHE A 93 6.34 4.98 -12.43
CA PHE A 93 5.30 5.93 -12.09
C PHE A 93 5.79 6.92 -11.04
N VAL A 94 6.34 6.45 -9.91
CA VAL A 94 6.84 7.32 -8.83
C VAL A 94 7.94 8.24 -9.33
N ALA A 95 8.90 7.73 -10.11
CA ALA A 95 9.95 8.55 -10.72
C ALA A 95 9.39 9.67 -11.62
N ARG A 96 8.26 9.41 -12.34
CA ARG A 96 7.58 10.45 -13.13
C ARG A 96 6.86 11.48 -12.26
N GLU A 97 6.21 11.03 -11.16
CA GLU A 97 5.53 11.94 -10.23
C GLU A 97 6.54 12.88 -9.54
N ILE A 98 7.75 12.38 -9.19
CA ILE A 98 8.86 13.23 -8.71
C ILE A 98 9.20 14.33 -9.73
N ARG A 99 9.43 13.96 -11.00
CA ARG A 99 9.75 14.93 -12.06
C ARG A 99 8.64 15.95 -12.33
N ARG A 100 7.38 15.57 -12.05
CA ARG A 100 6.19 16.42 -12.18
C ARG A 100 5.92 17.25 -10.93
N ASN A 101 6.75 17.10 -9.90
CA ASN A 101 6.54 17.71 -8.58
C ASN A 101 5.18 17.38 -7.96
N ARG A 102 4.64 16.19 -8.23
CA ARG A 102 3.42 15.69 -7.58
C ARG A 102 3.78 15.12 -6.20
N ARG A 103 2.91 15.38 -5.23
CA ARG A 103 3.12 14.95 -3.85
C ARG A 103 1.86 14.30 -3.30
N TYR A 104 2.06 13.43 -2.31
CA TYR A 104 1.02 12.67 -1.63
C TYR A 104 1.22 12.78 -0.12
N ASP A 105 0.10 12.81 0.61
CA ASP A 105 0.13 12.85 2.07
C ASP A 105 0.37 11.48 2.68
N ALA A 106 0.04 10.42 1.96
CA ALA A 106 0.23 9.06 2.44
C ALA A 106 0.59 8.11 1.31
N ILE A 107 1.29 7.03 1.68
CA ILE A 107 1.68 5.95 0.75
C ILE A 107 1.27 4.62 1.36
N ILE A 108 0.69 3.75 0.53
CA ILE A 108 0.46 2.33 0.80
C ILE A 108 1.17 1.55 -0.29
N MET A 109 1.88 0.48 0.08
CA MET A 109 2.50 -0.40 -0.88
C MET A 109 2.48 -1.86 -0.40
N ASP A 110 2.17 -2.75 -1.31
CA ASP A 110 2.15 -4.21 -1.13
C ASP A 110 2.91 -4.88 -2.28
N PRO A 111 4.24 -4.67 -2.35
CA PRO A 111 5.04 -5.14 -3.47
C PRO A 111 5.14 -6.66 -3.51
N PRO A 112 5.16 -7.27 -4.72
CA PRO A 112 5.30 -8.71 -4.85
C PRO A 112 6.66 -9.19 -4.35
N SER A 113 6.72 -10.37 -3.74
CA SER A 113 7.97 -10.99 -3.30
C SER A 113 8.94 -11.25 -4.45
N TYR A 114 8.38 -11.63 -5.61
CA TYR A 114 9.14 -11.96 -6.82
C TYR A 114 8.38 -11.49 -8.07
N GLY A 115 9.12 -11.04 -9.06
CA GLY A 115 8.57 -10.67 -10.37
C GLY A 115 9.61 -10.79 -11.49
N ARG A 116 9.11 -10.75 -12.73
CA ARG A 116 9.95 -10.62 -13.92
C ARG A 116 9.45 -9.45 -14.75
N GLY A 117 10.37 -8.55 -15.08
CA GLY A 117 10.12 -7.46 -16.01
C GLY A 117 10.02 -7.95 -17.46
N PRO A 118 9.49 -7.12 -18.37
CA PRO A 118 9.35 -7.44 -19.80
C PRO A 118 10.69 -7.75 -20.49
N GLY A 119 11.80 -7.22 -20.01
CA GLY A 119 13.15 -7.47 -20.51
C GLY A 119 13.84 -8.68 -19.86
N GLY A 120 13.15 -9.41 -18.97
CA GLY A 120 13.71 -10.55 -18.23
C GLY A 120 14.39 -10.16 -16.92
N GLU A 121 14.31 -8.90 -16.50
CA GLU A 121 14.83 -8.42 -15.23
C GLU A 121 14.16 -9.17 -14.07
N ILE A 122 14.95 -9.57 -13.09
CA ILE A 122 14.45 -10.24 -11.90
C ILE A 122 14.21 -9.21 -10.81
N TRP A 123 12.97 -9.15 -10.34
CA TRP A 123 12.58 -8.43 -9.13
C TRP A 123 12.57 -9.41 -7.94
N LYS A 124 13.28 -9.04 -6.90
CA LYS A 124 13.19 -9.66 -5.57
C LYS A 124 13.02 -8.56 -4.55
N LEU A 125 11.98 -8.67 -3.74
CA LEU A 125 11.64 -7.61 -2.80
C LEU A 125 12.76 -7.33 -1.80
N GLU A 126 13.39 -8.36 -1.27
CA GLU A 126 14.48 -8.24 -0.30
C GLU A 126 15.69 -7.44 -0.84
N ASP A 127 15.90 -7.46 -2.16
CA ASP A 127 17.00 -6.73 -2.82
C ASP A 127 16.62 -5.28 -3.14
N CYS A 128 15.33 -4.97 -3.29
CA CYS A 128 14.82 -3.71 -3.84
C CYS A 128 14.07 -2.82 -2.83
N ILE A 129 13.60 -3.38 -1.71
CA ILE A 129 12.66 -2.69 -0.80
C ILE A 129 13.21 -1.37 -0.24
N TYR A 130 14.50 -1.30 0.09
CA TYR A 130 15.11 -0.08 0.61
C TYR A 130 15.05 1.05 -0.41
N ASP A 131 15.51 0.78 -1.65
CA ASP A 131 15.55 1.77 -2.72
C ASP A 131 14.14 2.20 -3.14
N LEU A 132 13.18 1.26 -3.14
CA LEU A 132 11.78 1.55 -3.42
C LEU A 132 11.18 2.50 -2.37
N VAL A 133 11.41 2.25 -1.07
CA VAL A 133 10.95 3.14 0.00
C VAL A 133 11.60 4.52 -0.11
N GLN A 134 12.90 4.58 -0.41
CA GLN A 134 13.63 5.82 -0.59
C GLN A 134 13.08 6.63 -1.78
N LEU A 135 12.80 5.97 -2.90
CA LEU A 135 12.17 6.57 -4.07
C LEU A 135 10.77 7.11 -3.72
N CYS A 136 9.94 6.30 -3.06
CA CYS A 136 8.59 6.66 -2.67
C CYS A 136 8.56 7.82 -1.66
N ALA A 137 9.51 7.88 -0.71
CA ALA A 137 9.62 9.02 0.21
C ALA A 137 9.85 10.35 -0.51
N GLY A 138 10.36 10.32 -1.75
CA GLY A 138 10.54 11.48 -2.62
C GLY A 138 9.25 12.14 -3.11
N VAL A 139 8.11 11.45 -3.02
CA VAL A 139 6.79 12.01 -3.40
C VAL A 139 5.91 12.33 -2.19
N LEU A 140 6.42 12.25 -0.97
CA LEU A 140 5.69 12.71 0.21
C LEU A 140 5.61 14.25 0.25
N THR A 141 4.49 14.78 0.76
CA THR A 141 4.31 16.20 1.08
C THR A 141 5.26 16.63 2.21
N GLU A 142 5.30 17.91 2.54
CA GLU A 142 6.06 18.42 3.70
C GLU A 142 5.44 17.99 5.04
N GLN A 143 4.15 17.68 5.06
CA GLN A 143 3.41 17.21 6.22
C GLN A 143 2.67 15.90 5.88
N PRO A 144 3.42 14.81 5.67
CA PRO A 144 2.81 13.53 5.34
C PRO A 144 2.07 12.96 6.55
N LEU A 145 1.09 12.08 6.29
CA LEU A 145 0.25 11.49 7.32
C LEU A 145 0.73 10.09 7.72
N PHE A 146 0.93 9.20 6.74
CA PHE A 146 1.45 7.85 6.99
C PHE A 146 2.17 7.25 5.79
N PHE A 147 2.98 6.21 6.05
CA PHE A 147 3.57 5.32 5.06
C PHE A 147 3.43 3.87 5.53
N LEU A 148 2.67 3.07 4.79
CA LEU A 148 2.38 1.67 5.11
C LEU A 148 3.01 0.75 4.08
N ILE A 149 3.71 -0.29 4.55
CA ILE A 149 4.31 -1.35 3.74
C ILE A 149 3.76 -2.68 4.22
N ASN A 150 3.29 -3.50 3.28
CA ASN A 150 2.98 -4.91 3.50
C ASN A 150 4.01 -5.79 2.81
N SER A 151 4.20 -7.00 3.32
CA SER A 151 5.01 -8.03 2.70
C SER A 151 4.52 -9.42 3.06
N TYR A 152 4.52 -10.29 2.06
CA TYR A 152 4.31 -11.74 2.18
C TYR A 152 5.60 -12.52 1.87
N THR A 153 6.74 -11.82 1.88
CA THR A 153 8.05 -12.39 1.55
C THR A 153 8.63 -13.13 2.74
N THR A 154 8.84 -14.42 2.59
CA THR A 154 9.56 -15.24 3.59
C THR A 154 10.98 -14.71 3.74
N GLY A 155 11.39 -14.42 4.97
CA GLY A 155 12.74 -13.88 5.27
C GLY A 155 12.81 -12.34 5.36
N LEU A 156 11.77 -11.61 4.94
CA LEU A 156 11.65 -10.18 5.20
C LEU A 156 10.81 -9.94 6.46
N SER A 157 11.46 -9.86 7.61
CA SER A 157 10.76 -9.70 8.88
C SER A 157 10.11 -8.31 9.02
N PRO A 158 9.03 -8.17 9.84
CA PRO A 158 8.42 -6.87 10.12
C PRO A 158 9.43 -5.84 10.64
N SER A 159 10.38 -6.27 11.48
CA SER A 159 11.40 -5.40 12.06
C SER A 159 12.37 -4.82 11.02
N VAL A 160 12.66 -5.55 9.94
CA VAL A 160 13.47 -5.02 8.82
C VAL A 160 12.72 -3.92 8.09
N MET A 161 11.44 -4.11 7.79
CA MET A 161 10.60 -3.07 7.18
C MET A 161 10.47 -1.84 8.10
N GLY A 162 10.29 -2.08 9.41
CA GLY A 162 10.26 -1.02 10.42
C GLY A 162 11.58 -0.24 10.48
N TYR A 163 12.73 -0.93 10.40
CA TYR A 163 14.04 -0.29 10.33
C TYR A 163 14.19 0.58 9.07
N ILE A 164 13.72 0.10 7.92
CA ILE A 164 13.74 0.85 6.66
C ILE A 164 12.90 2.12 6.78
N LEU A 165 11.65 2.03 7.26
CA LEU A 165 10.80 3.21 7.49
C LEU A 165 11.43 4.17 8.50
N GLY A 166 12.04 3.65 9.55
CA GLY A 166 12.76 4.45 10.54
C GLY A 166 13.92 5.23 9.94
N SER A 167 14.73 4.56 9.11
CA SER A 167 15.94 5.15 8.51
C SER A 167 15.65 6.14 7.38
N VAL A 168 14.53 5.96 6.64
CA VAL A 168 14.19 6.79 5.47
C VAL A 168 13.13 7.84 5.83
N VAL A 169 12.01 7.42 6.41
CA VAL A 169 10.84 8.31 6.59
C VAL A 169 10.90 9.03 7.93
N ARG A 170 11.00 8.27 9.04
CA ARG A 170 11.06 8.87 10.39
C ARG A 170 12.25 9.82 10.56
N LYS A 171 13.40 9.48 10.00
CA LYS A 171 14.59 10.35 10.04
C LYS A 171 14.33 11.72 9.42
N ARG A 172 13.47 11.78 8.42
CA ARG A 172 13.14 13.03 7.70
C ARG A 172 11.98 13.79 8.33
N PHE A 173 10.95 13.09 8.80
CA PHE A 173 9.67 13.71 9.18
C PHE A 173 9.33 13.57 10.68
N GLY A 174 10.17 12.90 11.47
CA GLY A 174 9.80 12.56 12.85
C GLY A 174 8.75 11.45 12.89
N GLY A 175 7.85 11.48 13.87
CA GLY A 175 6.76 10.52 13.99
C GLY A 175 7.16 9.17 14.56
N THR A 176 6.25 8.21 14.50
CA THR A 176 6.41 6.86 15.05
C THR A 176 6.40 5.79 13.97
N VAL A 177 7.12 4.68 14.24
CA VAL A 177 7.12 3.49 13.38
C VAL A 177 6.63 2.31 14.22
N THR A 178 5.62 1.62 13.74
CA THR A 178 5.14 0.34 14.27
C THR A 178 5.30 -0.75 13.21
N PHE A 179 5.53 -1.98 13.65
CA PHE A 179 5.66 -3.13 12.76
C PHE A 179 5.27 -4.41 13.49
N ASP A 180 4.57 -5.28 12.79
CA ASP A 180 4.13 -6.57 13.34
C ASP A 180 3.76 -7.55 12.21
N GLU A 181 3.50 -8.78 12.56
CA GLU A 181 2.84 -9.74 11.68
C GLU A 181 1.34 -9.42 11.59
N ILE A 182 0.76 -9.65 10.42
CA ILE A 182 -0.70 -9.58 10.22
C ILE A 182 -1.24 -10.98 9.99
N GLY A 183 -2.45 -11.22 10.48
CA GLY A 183 -3.07 -12.53 10.38
C GLY A 183 -4.57 -12.50 10.54
N LEU A 184 -5.18 -13.66 10.32
CA LEU A 184 -6.62 -13.86 10.50
C LEU A 184 -6.93 -14.35 11.92
N PRO A 185 -7.85 -13.72 12.64
CA PRO A 185 -8.24 -14.17 13.96
C PRO A 185 -8.96 -15.52 13.87
N VAL A 186 -8.56 -16.47 14.71
CA VAL A 186 -9.16 -17.81 14.81
C VAL A 186 -10.09 -17.83 16.01
N ALA A 187 -11.40 -17.76 15.78
CA ALA A 187 -12.41 -17.63 16.83
C ALA A 187 -12.37 -18.75 17.89
N GLN A 188 -12.03 -19.98 17.48
CA GLN A 188 -12.01 -21.14 18.39
C GLN A 188 -10.80 -21.14 19.35
N SER A 189 -9.65 -20.63 18.93
CA SER A 189 -8.42 -20.68 19.72
C SER A 189 -8.04 -19.36 20.37
N GLY A 190 -8.60 -18.24 19.90
CA GLY A 190 -8.18 -16.90 20.27
C GLY A 190 -6.81 -16.50 19.72
N LEU A 191 -6.21 -17.34 18.86
CA LEU A 191 -4.95 -17.08 18.18
C LEU A 191 -5.19 -16.39 16.84
N ALA A 192 -4.13 -15.87 16.21
CA ALA A 192 -4.16 -15.42 14.82
C ALA A 192 -3.43 -16.43 13.92
N LEU A 193 -3.98 -16.72 12.74
CA LEU A 193 -3.27 -17.42 11.67
C LEU A 193 -2.33 -16.42 11.01
N PRO A 194 -1.01 -16.55 11.10
CA PRO A 194 -0.07 -15.63 10.49
C PRO A 194 -0.21 -15.67 8.97
N CYS A 195 -0.30 -14.50 8.33
CA CYS A 195 -0.46 -14.38 6.88
C CYS A 195 0.67 -13.59 6.23
N GLY A 196 1.11 -12.50 6.85
CA GLY A 196 2.11 -11.61 6.30
C GLY A 196 2.63 -10.64 7.36
N SER A 197 3.36 -9.64 6.92
CA SER A 197 3.99 -8.64 7.77
C SER A 197 3.57 -7.24 7.34
N THR A 198 3.46 -6.31 8.29
CA THR A 198 3.21 -4.90 8.02
C THR A 198 4.20 -4.03 8.80
N ALA A 199 4.55 -2.88 8.22
CA ALA A 199 5.21 -1.81 8.92
C ALA A 199 4.54 -0.48 8.54
N ILE A 200 4.32 0.37 9.53
CA ILE A 200 3.63 1.64 9.35
C ILE A 200 4.45 2.74 10.04
N TRP A 201 4.77 3.76 9.28
CA TRP A 201 5.16 5.04 9.83
C TRP A 201 3.94 5.97 9.85
N GLN A 202 3.75 6.72 10.94
CA GLN A 202 2.74 7.77 11.03
C GLN A 202 3.33 9.05 11.63
N ALA A 203 2.80 10.20 11.19
CA ALA A 203 3.11 11.49 11.78
C ALA A 203 2.58 11.57 13.22
N GLU A 204 3.17 12.48 14.02
CA GLU A 204 2.67 12.84 15.35
C GLU A 204 1.47 13.77 15.26
#